data_245d88d5dbce488afd271b3e83f5c88c
#
_entry.id   245d88d5dbce488afd271b3e83f5c88c
#
_cell.length_a   1.000
_cell.length_b   1.000
_cell.length_c   1.000
_cell.angle_alpha   90.00
_cell.angle_beta   90.00
_cell.angle_gamma   90.00
#
_symmetry.space_group_name_H-M   'P 1'
#
loop_
_entity.id
_entity.type
_entity.pdbx_description
1 polymer ?
#
loop_
_entity_poly.entity_id
_entity_poly.type
_entity_poly.pdbx_seq_one_letter_code
_entity_poly.pdbx_strand_id
1 'polypeptide(L)'
;MYKIKTLNKISEQGLEIFDDNYEVGDDLEHEDGILVRSAKLHDYDFPAELKAIARAGAGVNNIPVDTCTEKGICVFNTPGANANAVKELVLCALILSSRQVIPGIEWVKTLPADDFGKAVEKGKSQFVGPEIDGKKLGVIGLGAIGVNVANAAVKLGMEVYGYDPYISVNAAWKLSKWVHKAATVEELFKECDYITIHVPATPDTKNMINKKSLAMMKDGVRILNFARDTLVNTEDIIKALKSGKVARYITDFGSKELVETENTVVLPHLGASTPESEDNCATMAVKEMIDYLENGNIQNSVNLPTVVEP
;
A
#
# COMPACT_ATOMS: atom_id res chain seq x y z
N MET A 1 -22.88 24.18 15.69
CA MET A 1 -22.53 22.77 15.99
C MET A 1 -22.49 22.04 14.67
N TYR A 2 -21.33 21.53 14.29
CA TYR A 2 -21.17 20.80 13.05
C TYR A 2 -21.67 19.35 13.18
N LYS A 3 -22.32 18.83 12.15
CA LYS A 3 -22.79 17.44 12.08
C LYS A 3 -21.86 16.59 11.25
N ILE A 4 -21.29 15.55 11.83
CA ILE A 4 -20.35 14.64 11.17
C ILE A 4 -20.97 13.25 11.09
N LYS A 5 -21.29 12.82 9.87
CA LYS A 5 -21.80 11.47 9.62
C LYS A 5 -20.69 10.49 9.42
N THR A 6 -20.74 9.37 10.12
CA THR A 6 -19.79 8.27 9.94
C THR A 6 -20.40 7.19 9.04
N LEU A 7 -19.67 6.82 7.99
CA LEU A 7 -20.02 5.69 7.13
C LEU A 7 -18.99 4.59 7.31
N ASN A 8 -19.41 3.44 7.71
CA ASN A 8 -18.63 2.34 8.28
C ASN A 8 -18.16 2.60 9.72
N LYS A 9 -17.57 1.57 10.31
CA LYS A 9 -16.91 1.71 11.60
C LYS A 9 -15.64 2.54 11.44
N ILE A 10 -15.59 3.69 12.12
CA ILE A 10 -14.40 4.53 12.28
C ILE A 10 -13.83 4.28 13.68
N SER A 11 -12.50 4.30 13.84
CA SER A 11 -11.86 4.08 15.13
C SER A 11 -12.29 5.14 16.15
N GLU A 12 -12.63 4.68 17.35
CA GLU A 12 -13.01 5.54 18.48
C GLU A 12 -11.91 6.52 18.84
N GLN A 13 -10.63 6.11 18.77
CA GLN A 13 -9.49 6.99 19.01
C GLN A 13 -9.48 8.23 18.10
N GLY A 14 -9.96 8.10 16.87
CA GLY A 14 -10.15 9.25 15.98
C GLY A 14 -11.37 10.09 16.38
N LEU A 15 -12.50 9.43 16.67
CA LEU A 15 -13.75 10.13 16.99
C LEU A 15 -13.70 10.93 18.30
N GLU A 16 -12.94 10.46 19.30
CA GLU A 16 -12.72 11.15 20.58
C GLU A 16 -12.01 12.52 20.45
N ILE A 17 -11.47 12.86 19.28
CA ILE A 17 -10.84 14.16 19.03
C ILE A 17 -11.88 15.26 18.81
N PHE A 18 -13.09 14.91 18.37
CA PHE A 18 -14.17 15.88 18.26
C PHE A 18 -14.60 16.38 19.64
N ASP A 19 -14.75 17.68 19.77
CA ASP A 19 -15.25 18.34 20.99
C ASP A 19 -16.77 18.56 20.94
N ASP A 20 -17.30 19.29 21.92
CA ASP A 20 -18.74 19.58 22.08
C ASP A 20 -19.33 20.45 20.94
N ASN A 21 -18.49 20.97 20.03
CA ASN A 21 -18.94 21.71 18.84
C ASN A 21 -19.37 20.75 17.70
N TYR A 22 -19.19 19.45 17.86
CA TYR A 22 -19.48 18.44 16.86
C TYR A 22 -20.52 17.46 17.36
N GLU A 23 -21.51 17.16 16.54
CA GLU A 23 -22.43 16.04 16.68
C GLU A 23 -21.97 14.92 15.73
N VAL A 24 -21.61 13.75 16.25
CA VAL A 24 -21.07 12.64 15.47
C VAL A 24 -21.99 11.44 15.56
N GLY A 25 -22.40 10.88 14.42
CA GLY A 25 -23.29 9.71 14.37
C GLY A 25 -23.36 9.10 12.98
N ASP A 26 -23.97 7.92 12.89
CA ASP A 26 -24.16 7.19 11.63
C ASP A 26 -25.54 7.40 11.00
N ASP A 27 -26.50 7.92 11.75
CA ASP A 27 -27.89 8.17 11.38
C ASP A 27 -28.21 9.67 11.17
N LEU A 28 -27.21 10.54 11.19
CA LEU A 28 -27.38 11.99 11.04
C LEU A 28 -27.87 12.33 9.62
N GLU A 29 -28.74 13.36 9.57
CA GLU A 29 -29.21 14.01 8.34
C GLU A 29 -28.73 15.46 8.30
N HIS A 30 -28.57 16.00 7.09
CA HIS A 30 -28.06 17.37 6.86
C HIS A 30 -26.67 17.57 7.49
N GLU A 31 -25.75 16.61 7.22
CA GLU A 31 -24.40 16.60 7.71
C GLU A 31 -23.51 17.66 7.03
N ASP A 32 -22.66 18.34 7.81
CA ASP A 32 -21.60 19.23 7.32
C ASP A 32 -20.37 18.46 6.81
N GLY A 33 -20.12 17.28 7.37
CA GLY A 33 -18.99 16.43 7.04
C GLY A 33 -19.31 14.94 7.06
N ILE A 34 -18.60 14.16 6.22
CA ILE A 34 -18.66 12.70 6.20
C ILE A 34 -17.29 12.13 6.49
N LEU A 35 -17.21 11.20 7.46
CA LEU A 35 -16.08 10.30 7.64
C LEU A 35 -16.40 8.95 7.04
N VAL A 36 -15.54 8.47 6.13
CA VAL A 36 -15.74 7.21 5.42
C VAL A 36 -14.46 6.39 5.38
N ARG A 37 -14.56 5.06 5.36
CA ARG A 37 -13.45 4.15 5.12
C ARG A 37 -13.60 3.41 3.79
N SER A 38 -14.60 2.53 3.68
CA SER A 38 -14.79 1.64 2.53
C SER A 38 -16.17 1.74 1.88
N ALA A 39 -17.14 2.45 2.47
CA ALA A 39 -18.45 2.65 1.86
C ALA A 39 -18.34 3.36 0.52
N LYS A 40 -19.11 2.90 -0.46
CA LYS A 40 -19.17 3.52 -1.79
C LYS A 40 -20.12 4.71 -1.75
N LEU A 41 -19.67 5.85 -2.23
CA LEU A 41 -20.40 7.11 -2.27
C LEU A 41 -20.85 7.52 -3.68
N HIS A 42 -20.66 6.65 -4.69
CA HIS A 42 -21.02 6.98 -6.07
C HIS A 42 -22.53 7.19 -6.27
N ASP A 43 -23.36 6.50 -5.48
CA ASP A 43 -24.81 6.60 -5.52
C ASP A 43 -25.38 7.33 -4.28
N TYR A 44 -24.50 8.03 -3.51
CA TYR A 44 -24.92 8.75 -2.32
C TYR A 44 -25.52 10.10 -2.70
N ASP A 45 -26.68 10.42 -2.11
CA ASP A 45 -27.32 11.73 -2.28
C ASP A 45 -26.72 12.73 -1.31
N PHE A 46 -25.80 13.56 -1.80
CA PHE A 46 -25.10 14.53 -1.00
C PHE A 46 -26.00 15.70 -0.61
N PRO A 47 -26.24 15.95 0.70
CA PRO A 47 -27.01 17.09 1.13
C PRO A 47 -26.34 18.42 0.73
N ALA A 48 -27.15 19.47 0.60
CA ALA A 48 -26.65 20.78 0.17
C ALA A 48 -25.69 21.42 1.19
N GLU A 49 -25.79 21.03 2.44
CA GLU A 49 -24.97 21.53 3.56
C GLU A 49 -23.58 20.87 3.63
N LEU A 50 -23.38 19.75 2.91
CA LEU A 50 -22.13 19.00 2.98
C LEU A 50 -20.94 19.78 2.43
N LYS A 51 -19.95 20.02 3.28
CA LYS A 51 -18.73 20.78 2.98
C LYS A 51 -17.52 19.90 2.70
N ALA A 52 -17.44 18.77 3.40
CA ALA A 52 -16.24 17.92 3.32
C ALA A 52 -16.52 16.43 3.47
N ILE A 53 -15.69 15.64 2.82
CA ILE A 53 -15.62 14.18 3.00
C ILE A 53 -14.17 13.84 3.34
N ALA A 54 -13.93 13.20 4.49
CA ALA A 54 -12.60 12.72 4.84
C ALA A 54 -12.59 11.19 4.86
N ARG A 55 -11.70 10.61 4.05
CA ARG A 55 -11.51 9.16 3.99
C ARG A 55 -10.42 8.72 4.94
N ALA A 56 -10.76 7.85 5.88
CA ALA A 56 -9.78 7.15 6.72
C ALA A 56 -9.03 6.08 5.87
N GLY A 57 -8.08 6.53 5.06
CA GLY A 57 -7.29 5.72 4.16
C GLY A 57 -6.70 6.52 2.99
N ALA A 58 -5.69 5.95 2.31
CA ALA A 58 -4.94 6.66 1.27
C ALA A 58 -5.63 6.73 -0.10
N GLY A 59 -6.37 5.69 -0.51
CA GLY A 59 -7.09 5.70 -1.80
C GLY A 59 -8.43 6.44 -1.70
N VAL A 60 -9.00 6.88 -2.81
CA VAL A 60 -10.31 7.57 -2.86
C VAL A 60 -11.26 7.01 -3.94
N ASN A 61 -11.00 5.82 -4.41
CA ASN A 61 -11.77 5.18 -5.47
C ASN A 61 -13.22 4.86 -5.11
N ASN A 62 -13.59 4.93 -3.85
CA ASN A 62 -14.96 4.79 -3.35
C ASN A 62 -15.73 6.11 -3.28
N ILE A 63 -15.09 7.24 -3.61
CA ILE A 63 -15.66 8.59 -3.56
C ILE A 63 -15.73 9.16 -4.98
N PRO A 64 -16.87 9.71 -5.44
CA PRO A 64 -16.98 10.36 -6.74
C PRO A 64 -16.37 11.76 -6.68
N VAL A 65 -15.03 11.84 -6.73
CA VAL A 65 -14.26 13.08 -6.50
C VAL A 65 -14.65 14.20 -7.47
N ASP A 66 -14.89 13.88 -8.75
CA ASP A 66 -15.29 14.88 -9.75
C ASP A 66 -16.65 15.51 -9.39
N THR A 67 -17.64 14.67 -9.01
CA THR A 67 -18.94 15.14 -8.55
C THR A 67 -18.84 15.99 -7.28
N CYS A 68 -17.97 15.60 -6.35
CA CYS A 68 -17.70 16.39 -5.14
C CYS A 68 -17.12 17.75 -5.51
N THR A 69 -16.19 17.82 -6.46
CA THR A 69 -15.59 19.06 -6.94
C THR A 69 -16.63 20.01 -7.54
N GLU A 70 -17.53 19.49 -8.37
CA GLU A 70 -18.62 20.26 -8.97
C GLU A 70 -19.61 20.82 -7.93
N LYS A 71 -19.84 20.06 -6.86
CA LYS A 71 -20.74 20.45 -5.75
C LYS A 71 -20.07 21.32 -4.69
N GLY A 72 -18.79 21.65 -4.82
CA GLY A 72 -18.06 22.44 -3.82
C GLY A 72 -17.64 21.67 -2.58
N ILE A 73 -17.70 20.34 -2.60
CA ILE A 73 -17.33 19.46 -1.47
C ILE A 73 -15.84 19.16 -1.51
N CYS A 74 -15.13 19.47 -0.43
CA CYS A 74 -13.71 19.16 -0.28
C CYS A 74 -13.52 17.67 0.10
N VAL A 75 -12.62 16.96 -0.60
CA VAL A 75 -12.35 15.55 -0.32
C VAL A 75 -10.94 15.39 0.21
N PHE A 76 -10.81 14.77 1.37
CA PHE A 76 -9.53 14.48 2.03
C PHE A 76 -9.25 12.99 2.05
N ASN A 77 -7.98 12.64 2.03
CA ASN A 77 -7.49 11.30 2.34
C ASN A 77 -6.37 11.39 3.37
N THR A 78 -5.92 10.25 3.88
CA THR A 78 -4.90 10.18 4.94
C THR A 78 -3.58 9.60 4.42
N PRO A 79 -2.80 10.37 3.64
CA PRO A 79 -1.57 9.87 3.02
C PRO A 79 -0.52 9.56 4.08
N GLY A 80 0.02 8.35 4.04
CA GLY A 80 1.09 7.92 4.94
C GLY A 80 0.64 7.44 6.33
N ALA A 81 -0.62 7.60 6.72
CA ALA A 81 -1.12 7.12 8.01
C ALA A 81 -0.97 5.60 8.19
N ASN A 82 -1.07 4.85 7.10
CA ASN A 82 -0.90 3.39 7.06
C ASN A 82 0.53 2.93 6.68
N ALA A 83 1.48 3.85 6.54
CA ALA A 83 2.78 3.55 5.93
C ALA A 83 3.59 2.52 6.73
N ASN A 84 3.50 2.54 8.07
CA ASN A 84 4.20 1.57 8.90
C ASN A 84 3.63 0.15 8.72
N ALA A 85 2.31 0.00 8.71
CA ALA A 85 1.67 -1.30 8.52
C ALA A 85 2.06 -1.93 7.18
N VAL A 86 1.99 -1.15 6.10
CA VAL A 86 2.41 -1.63 4.77
C VAL A 86 3.88 -1.98 4.74
N LYS A 87 4.77 -1.17 5.34
CA LYS A 87 6.20 -1.47 5.45
C LYS A 87 6.43 -2.83 6.12
N GLU A 88 5.77 -3.12 7.22
CA GLU A 88 5.94 -4.40 7.94
C GLU A 88 5.54 -5.60 7.08
N LEU A 89 4.42 -5.48 6.36
CA LEU A 89 4.00 -6.55 5.45
C LEU A 89 4.96 -6.71 4.26
N VAL A 90 5.53 -5.63 3.74
CA VAL A 90 6.58 -5.69 2.70
C VAL A 90 7.84 -6.39 3.21
N LEU A 91 8.27 -6.13 4.45
CA LEU A 91 9.41 -6.82 5.06
C LEU A 91 9.15 -8.32 5.22
N CYS A 92 7.94 -8.69 5.65
CA CYS A 92 7.50 -10.09 5.67
C CYS A 92 7.59 -10.70 4.26
N ALA A 93 7.09 -9.99 3.24
CA ALA A 93 7.13 -10.45 1.85
C ALA A 93 8.56 -10.59 1.31
N LEU A 94 9.51 -9.73 1.69
CA LEU A 94 10.92 -9.90 1.35
C LEU A 94 11.45 -11.27 1.83
N ILE A 95 11.18 -11.63 3.08
CA ILE A 95 11.59 -12.92 3.63
C ILE A 95 10.84 -14.08 2.94
N LEU A 96 9.52 -13.97 2.77
CA LEU A 96 8.71 -14.99 2.08
C LEU A 96 9.12 -15.17 0.62
N SER A 97 9.60 -14.13 -0.05
CA SER A 97 10.07 -14.23 -1.43
C SER A 97 11.40 -14.97 -1.53
N SER A 98 12.21 -14.94 -0.49
CA SER A 98 13.52 -15.60 -0.42
C SER A 98 13.43 -17.03 0.09
N ARG A 99 12.66 -17.24 1.15
CA ARG A 99 12.57 -18.51 1.87
C ARG A 99 11.28 -19.23 1.49
N GLN A 100 11.36 -20.55 1.34
CA GLN A 100 10.23 -21.40 1.00
C GLN A 100 9.31 -21.69 2.21
N VAL A 101 8.95 -20.64 2.98
CA VAL A 101 8.22 -20.80 4.25
C VAL A 101 6.82 -21.36 4.02
N ILE A 102 6.04 -20.75 3.11
CA ILE A 102 4.65 -21.16 2.86
C ILE A 102 4.60 -22.58 2.30
N PRO A 103 5.33 -22.97 1.22
CA PRO A 103 5.36 -24.34 0.77
C PRO A 103 5.85 -25.33 1.84
N GLY A 104 6.81 -24.92 2.66
CA GLY A 104 7.31 -25.73 3.77
C GLY A 104 6.25 -26.01 4.82
N ILE A 105 5.44 -24.99 5.18
CA ILE A 105 4.32 -25.13 6.12
C ILE A 105 3.27 -26.11 5.57
N GLU A 106 2.89 -25.96 4.31
CA GLU A 106 1.90 -26.84 3.69
C GLU A 106 2.41 -28.29 3.61
N TRP A 107 3.69 -28.46 3.25
CA TRP A 107 4.31 -29.78 3.22
C TRP A 107 4.34 -30.44 4.61
N VAL A 108 4.71 -29.73 5.67
CA VAL A 108 4.76 -30.27 7.04
C VAL A 108 3.39 -30.81 7.47
N LYS A 109 2.29 -30.20 7.06
CA LYS A 109 0.93 -30.68 7.34
C LYS A 109 0.61 -32.04 6.72
N THR A 110 1.35 -32.45 5.68
CA THR A 110 1.15 -33.74 4.98
C THR A 110 1.95 -34.87 5.57
N LEU A 111 2.84 -34.61 6.54
CA LEU A 111 3.72 -35.63 7.11
C LEU A 111 2.98 -36.59 8.05
N PRO A 112 3.35 -37.89 8.09
CA PRO A 112 2.76 -38.83 9.00
C PRO A 112 3.16 -38.52 10.46
N ALA A 113 2.30 -38.88 11.41
CA ALA A 113 2.58 -38.70 12.83
C ALA A 113 3.75 -39.58 13.31
N ASP A 114 3.84 -40.78 12.78
CA ASP A 114 4.91 -41.72 13.11
C ASP A 114 6.23 -41.26 12.46
N ASP A 115 7.32 -41.24 13.23
CA ASP A 115 8.66 -40.82 12.78
C ASP A 115 8.68 -39.38 12.19
N PHE A 116 7.79 -38.49 12.60
CA PHE A 116 7.64 -37.13 12.09
C PHE A 116 8.98 -36.37 12.00
N GLY A 117 9.81 -36.40 13.05
CA GLY A 117 11.11 -35.74 13.04
C GLY A 117 12.05 -36.24 11.96
N LYS A 118 12.08 -37.55 11.72
CA LYS A 118 12.90 -38.12 10.63
C LYS A 118 12.38 -37.77 9.25
N ALA A 119 11.04 -37.68 9.08
CA ALA A 119 10.44 -37.26 7.83
C ALA A 119 10.80 -35.81 7.53
N VAL A 120 10.76 -34.91 8.53
CA VAL A 120 11.18 -33.51 8.40
C VAL A 120 12.64 -33.41 7.97
N GLU A 121 13.56 -34.09 8.68
CA GLU A 121 15.00 -34.05 8.37
C GLU A 121 15.32 -34.56 6.96
N LYS A 122 14.61 -35.58 6.50
CA LYS A 122 14.79 -36.16 5.17
C LYS A 122 14.32 -35.23 4.05
N GLY A 123 13.26 -34.45 4.28
CA GLY A 123 12.62 -33.63 3.23
C GLY A 123 12.91 -32.14 3.25
N LYS A 124 13.44 -31.59 4.36
CA LYS A 124 13.62 -30.12 4.54
C LYS A 124 14.52 -29.46 3.46
N SER A 125 15.43 -30.18 2.86
CA SER A 125 16.37 -29.64 1.86
C SER A 125 15.69 -29.10 0.60
N GLN A 126 14.48 -29.56 0.28
CA GLN A 126 13.71 -29.01 -0.85
C GLN A 126 13.23 -27.56 -0.65
N PHE A 127 13.28 -27.06 0.58
CA PHE A 127 12.81 -25.71 0.94
C PHE A 127 13.95 -24.72 1.19
N VAL A 128 15.14 -25.02 0.70
CA VAL A 128 16.28 -24.10 0.78
C VAL A 128 16.01 -22.85 -0.06
N GLY A 129 16.34 -21.68 0.49
CA GLY A 129 16.27 -20.40 -0.20
C GLY A 129 17.39 -19.45 0.26
N PRO A 130 17.68 -18.39 -0.51
CA PRO A 130 18.74 -17.45 -0.20
C PRO A 130 18.42 -16.57 1.02
N GLU A 131 19.45 -16.00 1.61
CA GLU A 131 19.36 -14.89 2.55
C GLU A 131 19.19 -13.57 1.80
N ILE A 132 18.62 -12.56 2.47
CA ILE A 132 18.46 -11.21 1.90
C ILE A 132 19.70 -10.33 2.20
N ASP A 133 20.51 -10.69 3.19
CA ASP A 133 21.72 -9.97 3.55
C ASP A 133 22.67 -9.86 2.35
N GLY A 134 23.20 -8.65 2.12
CA GLY A 134 24.06 -8.35 0.97
C GLY A 134 23.39 -8.39 -0.40
N LYS A 135 22.08 -8.64 -0.49
CA LYS A 135 21.31 -8.59 -1.76
C LYS A 135 20.85 -7.18 -2.09
N LYS A 136 20.69 -6.91 -3.38
CA LYS A 136 20.26 -5.60 -3.88
C LYS A 136 18.74 -5.51 -3.95
N LEU A 137 18.19 -4.50 -3.26
CA LEU A 137 16.78 -4.16 -3.31
C LEU A 137 16.55 -2.84 -4.07
N GLY A 138 15.77 -2.88 -5.13
CA GLY A 138 15.25 -1.70 -5.81
C GLY A 138 13.93 -1.26 -5.22
N VAL A 139 13.84 -0.02 -4.79
CA VAL A 139 12.62 0.62 -4.26
C VAL A 139 12.14 1.65 -5.28
N ILE A 140 11.02 1.38 -5.92
CA ILE A 140 10.39 2.28 -6.90
C ILE A 140 9.30 3.09 -6.20
N GLY A 141 9.51 4.41 -6.09
CA GLY A 141 8.68 5.31 -5.30
C GLY A 141 9.20 5.46 -3.87
N LEU A 142 9.60 6.68 -3.51
CA LEU A 142 10.17 7.05 -2.21
C LEU A 142 9.23 8.01 -1.46
N GLY A 143 7.92 7.71 -1.50
CA GLY A 143 6.92 8.31 -0.64
C GLY A 143 6.98 7.76 0.79
N ALA A 144 5.93 7.96 1.59
CA ALA A 144 5.88 7.55 2.99
C ALA A 144 6.18 6.06 3.22
N ILE A 145 5.67 5.18 2.34
CA ILE A 145 5.90 3.73 2.42
C ILE A 145 7.32 3.40 1.94
N GLY A 146 7.69 3.85 0.73
CA GLY A 146 8.97 3.49 0.12
C GLY A 146 10.18 3.92 0.94
N VAL A 147 10.17 5.10 1.55
CA VAL A 147 11.21 5.56 2.48
C VAL A 147 11.33 4.63 3.69
N ASN A 148 10.19 4.26 4.30
CA ASN A 148 10.17 3.36 5.45
C ASN A 148 10.70 1.96 5.09
N VAL A 149 10.33 1.42 3.93
CA VAL A 149 10.82 0.13 3.42
C VAL A 149 12.32 0.20 3.14
N ALA A 150 12.77 1.23 2.42
CA ALA A 150 14.18 1.41 2.10
C ALA A 150 15.06 1.48 3.36
N ASN A 151 14.66 2.31 4.33
CA ASN A 151 15.37 2.45 5.60
C ASN A 151 15.42 1.15 6.42
N ALA A 152 14.31 0.39 6.43
CA ALA A 152 14.26 -0.89 7.14
C ALA A 152 15.12 -1.96 6.43
N ALA A 153 15.10 -2.01 5.10
CA ALA A 153 15.88 -2.96 4.33
C ALA A 153 17.39 -2.74 4.50
N VAL A 154 17.85 -1.48 4.58
CA VAL A 154 19.24 -1.16 4.93
C VAL A 154 19.62 -1.77 6.29
N LYS A 155 18.73 -1.67 7.28
CA LYS A 155 18.98 -2.25 8.63
C LYS A 155 18.97 -3.79 8.63
N LEU A 156 18.35 -4.40 7.65
CA LEU A 156 18.38 -5.85 7.43
C LEU A 156 19.58 -6.33 6.61
N GLY A 157 20.54 -5.45 6.33
CA GLY A 157 21.78 -5.78 5.61
C GLY A 157 21.67 -5.79 4.09
N MET A 158 20.55 -5.33 3.53
CA MET A 158 20.41 -5.20 2.07
C MET A 158 21.15 -3.96 1.53
N GLU A 159 21.66 -4.06 0.31
CA GLU A 159 22.12 -2.92 -0.48
C GLU A 159 20.90 -2.31 -1.21
N VAL A 160 20.49 -1.11 -0.82
CA VAL A 160 19.21 -0.52 -1.27
C VAL A 160 19.44 0.57 -2.31
N TYR A 161 18.73 0.46 -3.42
CA TYR A 161 18.65 1.44 -4.50
C TYR A 161 17.26 2.03 -4.55
N GLY A 162 17.13 3.36 -4.56
CA GLY A 162 15.85 4.06 -4.62
C GLY A 162 15.71 4.87 -5.89
N TYR A 163 14.54 4.83 -6.50
CA TYR A 163 14.17 5.66 -7.64
C TYR A 163 12.82 6.33 -7.38
N ASP A 164 12.82 7.65 -7.43
CA ASP A 164 11.61 8.49 -7.42
C ASP A 164 11.94 9.84 -8.04
N PRO A 165 11.44 10.15 -9.24
CA PRO A 165 11.67 11.44 -9.90
C PRO A 165 10.94 12.61 -9.23
N TYR A 166 9.99 12.33 -8.35
CA TYR A 166 9.12 13.31 -7.67
C TYR A 166 9.30 13.32 -6.15
N ILE A 167 10.44 12.79 -5.65
CA ILE A 167 10.68 12.72 -4.20
C ILE A 167 10.53 14.09 -3.55
N SER A 168 9.72 14.17 -2.51
CA SER A 168 9.58 15.42 -1.75
C SER A 168 10.80 15.68 -0.88
N VAL A 169 11.06 16.96 -0.55
CA VAL A 169 12.14 17.36 0.36
C VAL A 169 12.00 16.64 1.71
N ASN A 170 10.79 16.57 2.26
CA ASN A 170 10.54 15.89 3.53
C ASN A 170 10.84 14.38 3.46
N ALA A 171 10.51 13.72 2.36
CA ALA A 171 10.83 12.31 2.16
C ALA A 171 12.36 12.10 2.04
N ALA A 172 13.04 12.96 1.31
CA ALA A 172 14.50 12.91 1.15
C ALA A 172 15.23 13.09 2.50
N TRP A 173 14.75 13.99 3.36
CA TRP A 173 15.32 14.18 4.71
C TRP A 173 15.15 12.96 5.63
N LYS A 174 14.13 12.14 5.41
CA LYS A 174 13.88 10.92 6.18
C LYS A 174 14.62 9.70 5.62
N LEU A 175 15.11 9.78 4.38
CA LEU A 175 15.79 8.67 3.72
C LEU A 175 17.18 8.45 4.31
N SER A 176 17.52 7.19 4.58
CA SER A 176 18.85 6.80 5.04
C SER A 176 19.91 7.19 4.02
N LYS A 177 21.05 7.72 4.50
CA LYS A 177 22.24 8.03 3.67
C LYS A 177 22.84 6.81 2.97
N TRP A 178 22.47 5.61 3.39
CA TRP A 178 22.93 4.34 2.82
C TRP A 178 22.05 3.84 1.67
N VAL A 179 20.99 4.57 1.32
CA VAL A 179 20.20 4.28 0.14
C VAL A 179 20.86 4.95 -1.07
N HIS A 180 21.23 4.14 -2.06
CA HIS A 180 21.82 4.61 -3.31
C HIS A 180 20.72 5.20 -4.21
N LYS A 181 20.99 6.37 -4.76
CA LYS A 181 20.08 6.98 -5.75
C LYS A 181 20.30 6.31 -7.11
N ALA A 182 19.24 5.75 -7.68
CA ALA A 182 19.24 5.37 -9.09
C ALA A 182 18.84 6.57 -9.97
N ALA A 183 19.50 6.74 -11.09
CA ALA A 183 19.21 7.81 -12.04
C ALA A 183 17.95 7.51 -12.87
N THR A 184 17.70 6.24 -13.16
CA THR A 184 16.54 5.75 -13.92
C THR A 184 15.97 4.49 -13.30
N VAL A 185 14.73 4.16 -13.63
CA VAL A 185 14.10 2.90 -13.18
C VAL A 185 14.77 1.69 -13.84
N GLU A 186 15.29 1.82 -15.04
CA GLU A 186 16.02 0.77 -15.75
C GLU A 186 17.31 0.37 -15.05
N GLU A 187 17.94 1.30 -14.34
CA GLU A 187 19.10 1.01 -13.49
C GLU A 187 18.71 0.03 -12.38
N LEU A 188 17.56 0.26 -11.70
CA LEU A 188 17.04 -0.68 -10.70
C LEU A 188 16.77 -2.07 -11.31
N PHE A 189 16.16 -2.11 -12.49
CA PHE A 189 15.86 -3.37 -13.15
C PHE A 189 17.10 -4.20 -13.45
N LYS A 190 18.18 -3.57 -13.89
CA LYS A 190 19.43 -4.26 -14.23
C LYS A 190 20.23 -4.72 -13.01
N GLU A 191 20.22 -3.91 -11.95
CA GLU A 191 21.14 -4.08 -10.82
C GLU A 191 20.55 -4.87 -9.66
N CYS A 192 19.21 -4.86 -9.47
CA CYS A 192 18.62 -5.36 -8.26
C CYS A 192 18.17 -6.82 -8.36
N ASP A 193 18.29 -7.52 -7.24
CA ASP A 193 17.84 -8.91 -7.07
C ASP A 193 16.36 -8.96 -6.65
N TYR A 194 15.89 -7.89 -6.03
CA TYR A 194 14.52 -7.67 -5.55
C TYR A 194 14.02 -6.32 -6.02
N ILE A 195 12.77 -6.24 -6.42
CA ILE A 195 12.08 -5.00 -6.78
C ILE A 195 10.81 -4.87 -5.94
N THR A 196 10.64 -3.73 -5.28
CA THR A 196 9.40 -3.39 -4.57
C THR A 196 8.83 -2.07 -5.08
N ILE A 197 7.50 -2.02 -5.24
CA ILE A 197 6.83 -0.95 -5.95
C ILE A 197 5.92 -0.19 -4.99
N HIS A 198 6.11 1.14 -4.92
CA HIS A 198 5.40 2.04 -4.00
C HIS A 198 4.99 3.35 -4.69
N VAL A 199 4.57 3.26 -5.94
CA VAL A 199 4.07 4.41 -6.72
C VAL A 199 2.55 4.36 -6.88
N PRO A 200 1.87 5.50 -7.07
CA PRO A 200 0.46 5.53 -7.40
C PRO A 200 0.17 4.94 -8.79
N ALA A 201 -1.05 4.47 -9.00
CA ALA A 201 -1.53 4.08 -10.32
C ALA A 201 -1.91 5.34 -11.11
N THR A 202 -1.14 5.61 -12.15
CA THR A 202 -1.36 6.69 -13.11
C THR A 202 -1.25 6.14 -14.53
N PRO A 203 -1.64 6.89 -15.57
CA PRO A 203 -1.41 6.46 -16.95
C PRO A 203 0.06 6.10 -17.24
N ASP A 204 1.02 6.83 -16.63
CA ASP A 204 2.47 6.64 -16.84
C ASP A 204 3.03 5.41 -16.09
N THR A 205 2.43 5.04 -14.96
CA THR A 205 2.87 3.90 -14.15
C THR A 205 2.11 2.61 -14.47
N LYS A 206 1.01 2.70 -15.24
CA LYS A 206 0.24 1.53 -15.67
C LYS A 206 1.11 0.53 -16.43
N ASN A 207 1.08 -0.73 -15.98
CA ASN A 207 1.87 -1.81 -16.57
C ASN A 207 3.37 -1.48 -16.64
N MET A 208 3.92 -0.74 -15.67
CA MET A 208 5.36 -0.46 -15.62
C MET A 208 6.20 -1.74 -15.52
N ILE A 209 5.65 -2.78 -14.89
CA ILE A 209 6.21 -4.14 -14.95
C ILE A 209 5.48 -4.89 -16.05
N ASN A 210 6.19 -5.12 -17.14
CA ASN A 210 5.71 -5.77 -18.36
C ASN A 210 6.84 -6.57 -19.02
N LYS A 211 6.57 -7.21 -20.15
CA LYS A 211 7.55 -8.02 -20.88
C LYS A 211 8.87 -7.27 -21.14
N LYS A 212 8.81 -5.97 -21.48
CA LYS A 212 10.00 -5.16 -21.80
C LYS A 212 10.82 -4.89 -20.55
N SER A 213 10.21 -4.44 -19.46
CA SER A 213 10.91 -4.19 -18.19
C SER A 213 11.43 -5.48 -17.57
N LEU A 214 10.65 -6.58 -17.59
CA LEU A 214 11.08 -7.90 -17.12
C LEU A 214 12.32 -8.41 -17.89
N ALA A 215 12.40 -8.19 -19.19
CA ALA A 215 13.56 -8.58 -19.99
C ALA A 215 14.87 -7.88 -19.56
N MET A 216 14.78 -6.68 -18.96
CA MET A 216 15.94 -5.93 -18.45
C MET A 216 16.39 -6.42 -17.06
N MET A 217 15.54 -7.13 -16.32
CA MET A 217 15.82 -7.57 -14.96
C MET A 217 16.76 -8.77 -14.96
N LYS A 218 17.38 -9.03 -13.81
CA LYS A 218 18.15 -10.24 -13.58
C LYS A 218 17.29 -11.49 -13.66
N ASP A 219 17.87 -12.60 -14.10
CA ASP A 219 17.21 -13.90 -14.00
C ASP A 219 17.04 -14.28 -12.53
N GLY A 220 15.85 -14.77 -12.19
CA GLY A 220 15.51 -15.08 -10.81
C GLY A 220 15.19 -13.88 -9.93
N VAL A 221 14.91 -12.71 -10.52
CA VAL A 221 14.46 -11.51 -9.77
C VAL A 221 13.19 -11.81 -8.96
N ARG A 222 13.05 -11.16 -7.82
CA ARG A 222 11.86 -11.25 -6.96
C ARG A 222 11.14 -9.90 -6.98
N ILE A 223 9.82 -9.93 -7.15
CA ILE A 223 9.01 -8.72 -7.32
C ILE A 223 7.93 -8.67 -6.23
N LEU A 224 7.80 -7.52 -5.60
CA LEU A 224 6.84 -7.23 -4.54
C LEU A 224 5.95 -6.07 -4.95
N ASN A 225 4.63 -6.26 -4.94
CA ASN A 225 3.67 -5.21 -5.28
C ASN A 225 2.60 -5.07 -4.19
N PHE A 226 2.78 -4.06 -3.37
CA PHE A 226 1.84 -3.65 -2.32
C PHE A 226 1.23 -2.27 -2.60
N ALA A 227 1.34 -1.79 -3.85
CA ALA A 227 0.84 -0.50 -4.24
C ALA A 227 -0.52 -0.58 -4.96
N ARG A 228 -0.55 -1.08 -6.20
CA ARG A 228 -1.78 -1.23 -7.01
C ARG A 228 -1.63 -2.37 -8.03
N ASP A 229 -2.74 -3.02 -8.33
CA ASP A 229 -2.83 -4.13 -9.31
C ASP A 229 -2.36 -3.72 -10.71
N THR A 230 -2.79 -2.56 -11.16
CA THR A 230 -2.55 -2.06 -12.52
C THR A 230 -1.09 -1.74 -12.86
N LEU A 231 -0.19 -1.76 -11.87
CA LEU A 231 1.24 -1.50 -12.07
C LEU A 231 1.99 -2.66 -12.71
N VAL A 232 1.46 -3.87 -12.61
CA VAL A 232 2.06 -5.09 -13.13
C VAL A 232 1.14 -5.72 -14.17
N ASN A 233 1.69 -6.00 -15.36
CA ASN A 233 0.94 -6.74 -16.38
C ASN A 233 0.83 -8.22 -15.98
N THR A 234 -0.39 -8.68 -15.74
CA THR A 234 -0.66 -10.03 -15.21
C THR A 234 -0.19 -11.14 -16.13
N GLU A 235 -0.41 -11.02 -17.44
CA GLU A 235 0.04 -12.05 -18.39
C GLU A 235 1.56 -12.14 -18.44
N ASP A 236 2.24 -11.00 -18.46
CA ASP A 236 3.70 -10.95 -18.60
C ASP A 236 4.39 -11.47 -17.34
N ILE A 237 3.88 -11.16 -16.15
CA ILE A 237 4.44 -11.68 -14.90
C ILE A 237 4.23 -13.19 -14.77
N ILE A 238 3.08 -13.73 -15.19
CA ILE A 238 2.82 -15.16 -15.21
C ILE A 238 3.78 -15.89 -16.17
N LYS A 239 3.99 -15.35 -17.37
CA LYS A 239 4.98 -15.91 -18.32
C LYS A 239 6.39 -15.89 -17.76
N ALA A 240 6.77 -14.81 -17.08
CA ALA A 240 8.08 -14.66 -16.46
C ALA A 240 8.30 -15.62 -15.27
N LEU A 241 7.27 -15.91 -14.48
CA LEU A 241 7.30 -16.92 -13.42
C LEU A 241 7.47 -18.32 -14.00
N LYS A 242 6.69 -18.68 -15.01
CA LYS A 242 6.78 -19.99 -15.68
C LYS A 242 8.13 -20.24 -16.35
N SER A 243 8.78 -19.20 -16.86
CA SER A 243 10.11 -19.31 -17.47
C SER A 243 11.28 -19.28 -16.47
N GLY A 244 11.01 -18.98 -15.20
CA GLY A 244 12.05 -18.79 -14.18
C GLY A 244 12.74 -17.44 -14.23
N LYS A 245 12.34 -16.54 -15.13
CA LYS A 245 12.83 -15.16 -15.18
C LYS A 245 12.54 -14.40 -13.89
N VAL A 246 11.35 -14.60 -13.34
CA VAL A 246 10.93 -14.16 -12.01
C VAL A 246 10.91 -15.39 -11.09
N ALA A 247 11.71 -15.36 -10.03
CA ALA A 247 11.76 -16.46 -9.07
C ALA A 247 10.54 -16.46 -8.15
N ARG A 248 10.01 -15.29 -7.81
CA ARG A 248 8.81 -15.14 -6.97
C ARG A 248 8.14 -13.78 -7.17
N TYR A 249 6.81 -13.80 -7.18
CA TYR A 249 5.98 -12.61 -7.15
C TYR A 249 5.08 -12.62 -5.92
N ILE A 250 5.15 -11.56 -5.11
CA ILE A 250 4.27 -11.40 -3.95
C ILE A 250 3.47 -10.11 -4.12
N THR A 251 2.17 -10.20 -3.95
CA THR A 251 1.27 -9.07 -4.14
C THR A 251 0.11 -9.08 -3.16
N ASP A 252 -0.36 -7.89 -2.84
CA ASP A 252 -1.58 -7.66 -2.06
C ASP A 252 -2.84 -7.50 -2.96
N PHE A 253 -2.64 -7.70 -4.28
CA PHE A 253 -3.67 -7.56 -5.32
C PHE A 253 -3.69 -8.80 -6.20
N GLY A 254 -4.70 -9.63 -6.04
CA GLY A 254 -4.78 -10.93 -6.70
C GLY A 254 -5.79 -10.99 -7.83
N SER A 255 -5.50 -11.88 -8.78
CA SER A 255 -6.48 -12.47 -9.68
C SER A 255 -6.48 -13.98 -9.51
N LYS A 256 -7.51 -14.66 -10.04
CA LYS A 256 -7.59 -16.12 -9.96
C LYS A 256 -6.40 -16.77 -10.64
N GLU A 257 -5.98 -16.24 -11.78
CA GLU A 257 -4.82 -16.75 -12.53
C GLU A 257 -3.51 -16.63 -11.74
N LEU A 258 -3.32 -15.54 -10.98
CA LEU A 258 -2.15 -15.37 -10.13
C LEU A 258 -2.16 -16.37 -8.96
N VAL A 259 -3.31 -16.56 -8.31
CA VAL A 259 -3.43 -17.52 -7.20
C VAL A 259 -3.10 -18.96 -7.65
N GLU A 260 -3.46 -19.32 -8.87
CA GLU A 260 -3.19 -20.65 -9.46
C GLU A 260 -1.77 -20.78 -10.06
N THR A 261 -1.00 -19.68 -10.11
CA THR A 261 0.35 -19.68 -10.68
C THR A 261 1.39 -20.02 -9.61
N GLU A 262 2.25 -21.00 -9.89
CA GLU A 262 3.35 -21.35 -8.98
C GLU A 262 4.31 -20.18 -8.75
N ASN A 263 4.93 -20.17 -7.57
CA ASN A 263 5.85 -19.10 -7.15
C ASN A 263 5.21 -17.72 -6.99
N THR A 264 3.89 -17.65 -6.86
CA THR A 264 3.17 -16.47 -6.39
C THR A 264 2.76 -16.60 -4.92
N VAL A 265 2.66 -15.49 -4.23
CA VAL A 265 1.96 -15.34 -2.95
C VAL A 265 1.01 -14.15 -3.09
N VAL A 266 -0.28 -14.45 -3.06
CA VAL A 266 -1.32 -13.43 -3.17
C VAL A 266 -1.96 -13.25 -1.81
N LEU A 267 -1.92 -12.03 -1.29
CA LEU A 267 -2.53 -11.64 -0.02
C LEU A 267 -3.87 -10.94 -0.28
N PRO A 268 -4.83 -11.03 0.65
CA PRO A 268 -6.16 -10.45 0.46
C PRO A 268 -6.22 -8.98 0.88
N HIS A 269 -5.35 -8.12 0.33
CA HIS A 269 -5.28 -6.68 0.56
C HIS A 269 -5.10 -6.33 2.05
N LEU A 270 -4.06 -6.90 2.68
CA LEU A 270 -3.76 -6.77 4.11
C LEU A 270 -2.82 -5.61 4.45
N GLY A 271 -2.29 -4.88 3.48
CA GLY A 271 -1.24 -3.87 3.69
C GLY A 271 -1.52 -2.88 4.81
N ALA A 272 -2.76 -2.43 4.95
CA ALA A 272 -3.18 -1.48 5.98
C ALA A 272 -4.07 -2.10 7.08
N SER A 273 -4.18 -3.42 7.14
CA SER A 273 -5.10 -4.12 8.04
C SER A 273 -4.48 -4.36 9.42
N THR A 274 -4.22 -3.29 10.14
CA THR A 274 -3.78 -3.31 11.56
C THR A 274 -4.59 -2.31 12.38
N PRO A 275 -4.83 -2.56 13.68
CA PRO A 275 -5.52 -1.60 14.55
C PRO A 275 -4.85 -0.23 14.54
N GLU A 276 -3.52 -0.17 14.60
CA GLU A 276 -2.74 1.07 14.62
C GLU A 276 -2.90 1.85 13.31
N SER A 277 -2.98 1.16 12.18
CA SER A 277 -3.24 1.81 10.88
C SER A 277 -4.65 2.42 10.82
N GLU A 278 -5.65 1.70 11.35
CA GLU A 278 -7.03 2.19 11.44
C GLU A 278 -7.13 3.42 12.34
N ASP A 279 -6.49 3.38 13.51
CA ASP A 279 -6.42 4.50 14.47
C ASP A 279 -5.73 5.72 13.86
N ASN A 280 -4.58 5.52 13.22
CA ASN A 280 -3.83 6.60 12.58
C ASN A 280 -4.62 7.25 11.43
N CYS A 281 -5.28 6.44 10.60
CA CYS A 281 -6.11 6.95 9.52
C CYS A 281 -7.32 7.73 10.05
N ALA A 282 -8.01 7.22 11.06
CA ALA A 282 -9.15 7.91 11.68
C ALA A 282 -8.72 9.23 12.32
N THR A 283 -7.65 9.21 13.10
CA THR A 283 -7.09 10.40 13.76
C THR A 283 -6.71 11.49 12.74
N MET A 284 -6.07 11.10 11.65
CA MET A 284 -5.68 12.03 10.60
C MET A 284 -6.89 12.62 9.88
N ALA A 285 -7.86 11.78 9.48
CA ALA A 285 -9.08 12.20 8.81
C ALA A 285 -9.91 13.17 9.67
N VAL A 286 -10.03 12.90 10.98
CA VAL A 286 -10.74 13.79 11.90
C VAL A 286 -10.05 15.14 12.04
N LYS A 287 -8.71 15.16 12.18
CA LYS A 287 -7.95 16.41 12.27
C LYS A 287 -8.08 17.27 11.00
N GLU A 288 -8.05 16.64 9.83
CA GLU A 288 -8.26 17.31 8.55
C GLU A 288 -9.67 17.89 8.43
N MET A 289 -10.69 17.12 8.88
CA MET A 289 -12.08 17.58 8.91
C MET A 289 -12.24 18.80 9.80
N ILE A 290 -11.73 18.75 11.03
CA ILE A 290 -11.78 19.89 11.99
C ILE A 290 -11.05 21.12 11.41
N ASP A 291 -9.83 20.92 10.92
CA ASP A 291 -9.02 22.03 10.40
C ASP A 291 -9.68 22.69 9.18
N TYR A 292 -10.35 21.92 8.35
CA TYR A 292 -11.10 22.47 7.24
C TYR A 292 -12.36 23.22 7.69
N LEU A 293 -13.18 22.62 8.54
CA LEU A 293 -14.45 23.23 8.98
C LEU A 293 -14.26 24.49 9.82
N GLU A 294 -13.18 24.55 10.61
CA GLU A 294 -12.90 25.69 11.50
C GLU A 294 -12.01 26.77 10.87
N ASN A 295 -11.03 26.36 10.05
CA ASN A 295 -9.98 27.24 9.55
C ASN A 295 -9.95 27.36 8.02
N GLY A 296 -10.71 26.52 7.30
CA GLY A 296 -10.70 26.49 5.83
C GLY A 296 -9.42 25.90 5.21
N ASN A 297 -8.58 25.22 5.99
CA ASN A 297 -7.34 24.63 5.49
C ASN A 297 -7.64 23.36 4.67
N ILE A 298 -7.01 23.23 3.50
CA ILE A 298 -7.20 22.14 2.55
C ILE A 298 -5.99 21.20 2.48
N GLN A 299 -5.27 21.05 3.57
CA GLN A 299 -4.12 20.14 3.61
C GLN A 299 -4.57 18.69 3.33
N ASN A 300 -3.88 18.00 2.41
CA ASN A 300 -4.21 16.67 1.90
C ASN A 300 -5.57 16.56 1.18
N SER A 301 -6.15 17.68 0.75
CA SER A 301 -7.26 17.61 -0.17
C SER A 301 -6.84 16.98 -1.50
N VAL A 302 -7.67 16.07 -2.01
CA VAL A 302 -7.44 15.40 -3.31
C VAL A 302 -8.14 16.12 -4.45
N ASN A 303 -8.93 17.14 -4.15
CA ASN A 303 -9.59 18.01 -5.11
C ASN A 303 -9.50 19.49 -4.68
N LEU A 304 -9.74 20.37 -5.64
CA LEU A 304 -9.95 21.81 -5.39
C LEU A 304 -11.37 22.13 -5.84
N PRO A 305 -12.32 22.27 -4.91
CA PRO A 305 -13.68 22.63 -5.27
C PRO A 305 -13.72 23.95 -6.06
N THR A 306 -14.58 24.01 -7.08
CA THR A 306 -14.74 25.23 -7.89
C THR A 306 -15.48 26.33 -7.15
N VAL A 307 -16.22 25.99 -6.09
CA VAL A 307 -16.90 26.91 -5.18
C VAL A 307 -16.45 26.54 -3.77
N VAL A 308 -15.60 27.37 -3.19
CA VAL A 308 -15.28 27.32 -1.76
C VAL A 308 -16.10 28.43 -1.13
N GLU A 309 -17.08 28.10 -0.31
CA GLU A 309 -17.74 29.11 0.52
C GLU A 309 -16.74 29.58 1.59
N PRO A 310 -16.64 30.89 1.81
CA PRO A 310 -15.73 31.47 2.79
C PRO A 310 -16.07 31.12 4.23
#